data_6af2b01cb175a0266ef78722185d1e7c
#
_entry.id   6af2b01cb175a0266ef78722185d1e7c
#
_cell.length_a   1.000
_cell.length_b   1.000
_cell.length_c   1.000
_cell.angle_alpha   90.00
_cell.angle_beta   90.00
_cell.angle_gamma   90.00
#
_symmetry.space_group_name_H-M   'P 1'
#
loop_
_entity.id
_entity.type
_entity.pdbx_description
1 polymer ?
#
loop_
_entity_poly.entity_id
_entity_poly.type
_entity_poly.pdbx_seq_one_letter_code
_entity_poly.pdbx_strand_id
1 'polypeptide(L)'
;MKCLVFDIKGDYGHFKKYYTTSSPLTFSIPPRTTVSGMIWALIGLDKEEYLKYFSKEDAKIAIQINSPINKTRISYNLINTKTAKMYSKIKDRTQVTFELLKNPSFRIYFSHSDINLYNKVKTFLEEGKNYYTLSMGLSEFIYEFDYISEIDLKEINNSEFDYIDTAINFNENLKIDFESEKEYFKDTMPN
;
A
#
# COMPACT_ATOMS: atom_id res chain seq x y z
N MET A 1 -22.63 -0.82 4.82
CA MET A 1 -21.78 0.02 3.93
C MET A 1 -21.14 -0.91 2.92
N LYS A 2 -21.24 -0.61 1.61
CA LYS A 2 -20.62 -1.44 0.58
C LYS A 2 -19.10 -1.30 0.55
N CYS A 3 -18.42 -2.39 0.29
CA CYS A 3 -16.97 -2.46 0.26
C CYS A 3 -16.48 -3.34 -0.90
N LEU A 4 -15.54 -2.85 -1.69
CA LEU A 4 -14.84 -3.63 -2.70
C LEU A 4 -13.69 -4.38 -2.06
N VAL A 5 -13.54 -5.64 -2.44
CA VAL A 5 -12.45 -6.52 -1.99
C VAL A 5 -11.65 -6.94 -3.20
N PHE A 6 -10.34 -6.68 -3.17
CA PHE A 6 -9.42 -7.09 -4.23
C PHE A 6 -8.04 -7.38 -3.65
N ASP A 7 -7.34 -8.29 -4.29
CA ASP A 7 -5.96 -8.65 -3.92
C ASP A 7 -4.98 -7.92 -4.82
N ILE A 8 -3.84 -7.53 -4.25
CA ILE A 8 -2.68 -7.01 -4.97
C ILE A 8 -1.47 -7.90 -4.67
N LYS A 9 -0.69 -8.23 -5.70
CA LYS A 9 0.49 -9.09 -5.56
C LYS A 9 1.58 -8.68 -6.56
N GLY A 10 2.84 -8.83 -6.16
CA GLY A 10 3.98 -8.54 -7.01
C GLY A 10 5.24 -9.25 -6.53
N ASP A 11 6.29 -9.23 -7.33
CA ASP A 11 7.57 -9.86 -6.98
C ASP A 11 8.29 -9.08 -5.88
N TYR A 12 8.25 -7.75 -5.96
CA TYR A 12 8.85 -6.84 -4.98
C TYR A 12 7.93 -5.65 -4.69
N GLY A 13 8.12 -5.08 -3.47
CA GLY A 13 7.47 -3.83 -3.06
C GLY A 13 8.40 -3.00 -2.18
N HIS A 14 8.25 -1.67 -2.24
CA HIS A 14 9.01 -0.75 -1.39
C HIS A 14 8.13 0.42 -0.96
N PHE A 15 7.66 0.38 0.26
CA PHE A 15 6.88 1.46 0.88
C PHE A 15 7.79 2.24 1.82
N LYS A 16 8.51 3.21 1.26
CA LYS A 16 9.59 3.93 1.95
C LYS A 16 9.16 4.51 3.29
N LYS A 17 9.91 4.19 4.35
CA LYS A 17 9.77 4.83 5.65
C LYS A 17 10.31 6.26 5.56
N TYR A 18 9.48 7.25 5.90
CA TYR A 18 9.78 8.69 5.72
C TYR A 18 11.00 9.18 6.49
N TYR A 19 11.35 8.52 7.58
CA TYR A 19 12.49 8.86 8.44
C TYR A 19 13.82 8.21 8.01
N THR A 20 13.85 7.50 6.86
CA THR A 20 15.08 6.86 6.36
C THR A 20 15.62 7.57 5.13
N THR A 21 16.94 7.87 5.12
CA THR A 21 17.58 8.66 4.06
C THR A 21 18.61 7.87 3.26
N SER A 22 19.67 7.36 3.92
CA SER A 22 20.83 6.76 3.24
C SER A 22 20.63 5.29 2.87
N SER A 23 19.82 4.56 3.63
CA SER A 23 19.43 3.17 3.36
C SER A 23 17.93 3.07 3.52
N PRO A 24 17.15 3.25 2.45
CA PRO A 24 15.70 3.28 2.51
C PRO A 24 15.14 1.97 3.04
N LEU A 25 14.42 2.05 4.17
CA LEU A 25 13.67 0.95 4.75
C LEU A 25 12.23 0.96 4.25
N THR A 26 11.61 -0.21 4.19
CA THR A 26 10.21 -0.37 3.79
C THR A 26 9.29 -0.61 4.98
N PHE A 27 8.08 -0.08 4.91
CA PHE A 27 6.99 -0.54 5.76
C PHE A 27 6.65 -2.00 5.44
N SER A 28 6.09 -2.71 6.43
CA SER A 28 5.67 -4.11 6.27
C SER A 28 4.38 -4.26 5.45
N ILE A 29 3.56 -3.21 5.42
CA ILE A 29 2.34 -3.11 4.62
C ILE A 29 2.30 -1.76 3.89
N PRO A 30 1.54 -1.62 2.79
CA PRO A 30 1.39 -0.33 2.13
C PRO A 30 0.66 0.66 3.06
N PRO A 31 1.20 1.87 3.31
CA PRO A 31 0.46 2.91 4.01
C PRO A 31 -0.85 3.27 3.30
N ARG A 32 -1.84 3.76 4.07
CA ARG A 32 -3.12 4.21 3.54
C ARG A 32 -2.97 5.17 2.36
N THR A 33 -2.07 6.13 2.46
CA THR A 33 -1.77 7.09 1.38
C THR A 33 -1.24 6.42 0.12
N THR A 34 -0.46 5.35 0.26
CA THR A 34 0.03 4.56 -0.88
C THR A 34 -1.12 3.80 -1.55
N VAL A 35 -1.98 3.12 -0.77
CA VAL A 35 -3.15 2.41 -1.32
C VAL A 35 -4.10 3.38 -2.02
N SER A 36 -4.33 4.54 -1.44
CA SER A 36 -5.11 5.60 -2.09
C SER A 36 -4.50 6.02 -3.43
N GLY A 37 -3.17 6.19 -3.50
CA GLY A 37 -2.46 6.47 -4.74
C GLY A 37 -2.54 5.34 -5.77
N MET A 38 -2.53 4.08 -5.32
CA MET A 38 -2.72 2.91 -6.19
C MET A 38 -4.13 2.90 -6.81
N ILE A 39 -5.17 3.14 -6.01
CA ILE A 39 -6.56 3.24 -6.49
C ILE A 39 -6.71 4.43 -7.44
N TRP A 40 -6.07 5.55 -7.14
CA TRP A 40 -6.06 6.73 -7.99
C TRP A 40 -5.43 6.44 -9.37
N ALA A 41 -4.29 5.73 -9.37
CA ALA A 41 -3.62 5.30 -10.59
C ALA A 41 -4.47 4.31 -11.40
N LEU A 42 -5.21 3.42 -10.71
CA LEU A 42 -6.11 2.47 -11.33
C LEU A 42 -7.16 3.17 -12.20
N ILE A 43 -7.81 4.22 -11.68
CA ILE A 43 -8.93 4.90 -12.35
C ILE A 43 -8.55 6.15 -13.15
N GLY A 44 -7.27 6.53 -13.14
CA GLY A 44 -6.72 7.59 -13.98
C GLY A 44 -7.25 8.99 -13.65
N LEU A 45 -7.32 9.35 -12.38
CA LEU A 45 -7.72 10.71 -11.97
C LEU A 45 -6.53 11.67 -11.94
N ASP A 46 -6.79 12.98 -11.98
CA ASP A 46 -5.74 14.00 -11.97
C ASP A 46 -5.09 14.09 -10.58
N LYS A 47 -3.77 14.26 -10.55
CA LYS A 47 -2.98 14.28 -9.32
C LYS A 47 -3.36 15.42 -8.37
N GLU A 48 -3.87 16.53 -8.87
CA GLU A 48 -4.26 17.68 -8.06
C GLU A 48 -5.55 17.45 -7.25
N GLU A 49 -6.39 16.50 -7.67
CA GLU A 49 -7.67 16.21 -7.02
C GLU A 49 -7.58 15.14 -5.92
N TYR A 50 -6.47 14.42 -5.86
CA TYR A 50 -6.25 13.28 -4.96
C TYR A 50 -6.62 13.56 -3.49
N LEU A 51 -6.15 14.67 -2.93
CA LEU A 51 -6.37 14.99 -1.52
C LEU A 51 -7.83 15.27 -1.16
N LYS A 52 -8.64 15.68 -2.15
CA LYS A 52 -10.05 16.00 -1.93
C LYS A 52 -10.91 14.76 -1.75
N TYR A 53 -10.58 13.69 -2.48
CA TYR A 53 -11.41 12.48 -2.53
C TYR A 53 -10.98 11.39 -1.54
N PHE A 54 -9.73 11.42 -1.07
CA PHE A 54 -9.23 10.38 -0.17
C PHE A 54 -9.05 10.85 1.29
N SER A 55 -9.96 11.74 1.75
CA SER A 55 -10.05 12.07 3.18
C SER A 55 -10.37 10.80 4.00
N LYS A 56 -10.12 10.84 5.31
CA LYS A 56 -10.46 9.69 6.20
C LYS A 56 -11.97 9.50 6.35
N GLU A 57 -12.71 10.57 6.14
CA GLU A 57 -14.18 10.60 6.21
C GLU A 57 -14.77 9.93 4.97
N ASP A 58 -14.22 10.21 3.80
CA ASP A 58 -14.77 9.79 2.52
C ASP A 58 -14.31 8.40 2.09
N ALA A 59 -13.02 8.11 2.22
CA ALA A 59 -12.46 6.82 1.84
C ALA A 59 -12.12 5.96 3.06
N LYS A 60 -12.70 4.77 3.14
CA LYS A 60 -12.35 3.76 4.14
C LYS A 60 -11.48 2.68 3.49
N ILE A 61 -10.32 2.42 4.08
CA ILE A 61 -9.36 1.45 3.57
C ILE A 61 -8.90 0.56 4.72
N ALA A 62 -8.96 -0.76 4.51
CA ALA A 62 -8.34 -1.74 5.38
C ALA A 62 -7.47 -2.68 4.57
N ILE A 63 -6.46 -3.29 5.21
CA ILE A 63 -5.44 -4.10 4.55
C ILE A 63 -5.25 -5.37 5.35
N GLN A 64 -5.42 -6.50 4.68
CA GLN A 64 -5.11 -7.83 5.21
C GLN A 64 -3.84 -8.35 4.55
N ILE A 65 -3.02 -9.08 5.30
CA ILE A 65 -1.80 -9.71 4.81
C ILE A 65 -2.16 -11.10 4.31
N ASN A 66 -1.98 -11.35 3.00
CA ASN A 66 -2.27 -12.66 2.39
C ASN A 66 -1.06 -13.61 2.40
N SER A 67 0.15 -13.07 2.55
CA SER A 67 1.39 -13.87 2.59
C SER A 67 2.29 -13.38 3.72
N PRO A 68 3.14 -14.24 4.30
CA PRO A 68 4.11 -13.83 5.30
C PRO A 68 4.96 -12.66 4.80
N ILE A 69 5.23 -11.69 5.69
CA ILE A 69 6.06 -10.54 5.38
C ILE A 69 7.52 -10.97 5.27
N ASN A 70 8.04 -10.95 4.06
CA ASN A 70 9.41 -11.33 3.77
C ASN A 70 10.22 -10.12 3.29
N LYS A 71 11.22 -9.70 4.07
CA LYS A 71 12.07 -8.54 3.75
C LYS A 71 13.42 -9.00 3.23
N THR A 72 13.88 -8.38 2.16
CA THR A 72 15.19 -8.60 1.56
C THR A 72 15.91 -7.28 1.34
N ARG A 73 17.23 -7.31 1.09
CA ARG A 73 18.01 -6.11 0.79
C ARG A 73 18.67 -6.25 -0.56
N ILE A 74 18.52 -5.25 -1.40
CA ILE A 74 19.11 -5.16 -2.72
C ILE A 74 19.86 -3.83 -2.84
N SER A 75 21.07 -3.86 -3.36
CA SER A 75 21.89 -2.68 -3.58
C SER A 75 21.77 -2.22 -5.03
N TYR A 76 21.40 -0.96 -5.23
CA TYR A 76 21.33 -0.31 -6.52
C TYR A 76 22.49 0.66 -6.70
N ASN A 77 23.08 0.68 -7.89
CA ASN A 77 24.05 1.69 -8.29
C ASN A 77 23.31 2.88 -8.91
N LEU A 78 22.92 3.83 -8.08
CA LEU A 78 22.21 5.03 -8.52
C LEU A 78 23.15 6.01 -9.20
N ILE A 79 22.66 6.64 -10.26
CA ILE A 79 23.38 7.71 -10.95
C ILE A 79 23.28 8.98 -10.10
N ASN A 80 24.40 9.66 -9.90
CA ASN A 80 24.41 10.94 -9.20
C ASN A 80 23.86 12.05 -10.12
N THR A 81 22.68 12.56 -9.76
CA THR A 81 21.95 13.58 -10.54
C THR A 81 21.82 14.93 -9.82
N LYS A 82 22.73 15.22 -8.86
CA LYS A 82 22.67 16.46 -8.06
C LYS A 82 22.75 17.74 -8.86
N THR A 83 23.37 17.72 -10.05
CA THR A 83 23.47 18.89 -10.92
C THR A 83 23.10 18.53 -12.36
N ALA A 84 22.52 19.47 -13.10
CA ALA A 84 22.13 19.29 -14.52
C ALA A 84 23.30 18.84 -15.42
N LYS A 85 24.53 19.27 -15.13
CA LYS A 85 25.74 18.83 -15.85
C LYS A 85 26.03 17.33 -15.71
N MET A 86 25.49 16.68 -14.68
CA MET A 86 25.70 15.25 -14.45
C MET A 86 24.79 14.36 -15.30
N TYR A 87 23.71 14.90 -15.88
CA TYR A 87 22.83 14.14 -16.79
C TYR A 87 23.51 13.83 -18.15
N SER A 88 24.36 14.72 -18.64
CA SER A 88 25.05 14.54 -19.92
C SER A 88 26.35 13.72 -19.84
N LYS A 89 26.92 13.58 -18.65
CA LYS A 89 28.15 12.80 -18.41
C LYS A 89 28.03 12.06 -17.09
N ILE A 90 27.54 10.83 -17.16
CA ILE A 90 27.47 9.92 -15.99
C ILE A 90 28.89 9.54 -15.57
N LYS A 91 29.44 10.23 -14.59
CA LYS A 91 30.77 9.94 -14.04
C LYS A 91 30.71 9.17 -12.75
N ASP A 92 29.80 9.54 -11.86
CA ASP A 92 29.73 9.03 -10.51
C ASP A 92 28.45 8.26 -10.26
N ARG A 93 28.58 7.13 -9.59
CA ARG A 93 27.48 6.31 -9.11
C ARG A 93 27.58 6.19 -7.61
N THR A 94 26.42 6.12 -6.96
CA THR A 94 26.34 5.90 -5.52
C THR A 94 25.60 4.60 -5.28
N GLN A 95 26.23 3.68 -4.56
CA GLN A 95 25.57 2.45 -4.15
C GLN A 95 24.64 2.74 -2.97
N VAL A 96 23.37 2.37 -3.12
CA VAL A 96 22.35 2.52 -2.08
C VAL A 96 21.68 1.18 -1.87
N THR A 97 21.65 0.72 -0.63
CA THR A 97 20.98 -0.53 -0.27
C THR A 97 19.54 -0.23 0.17
N PHE A 98 18.57 -0.81 -0.55
CA PHE A 98 17.16 -0.72 -0.26
C PHE A 98 16.69 -1.99 0.46
N GLU A 99 15.85 -1.81 1.47
CA GLU A 99 15.07 -2.90 2.03
C GLU A 99 13.76 -3.03 1.24
N LEU A 100 13.46 -4.21 0.74
CA LEU A 100 12.31 -4.51 -0.10
C LEU A 100 11.45 -5.60 0.53
N LEU A 101 10.16 -5.58 0.22
CA LEU A 101 9.28 -6.73 0.42
C LEU A 101 9.47 -7.69 -0.76
N LYS A 102 9.60 -8.98 -0.48
CA LYS A 102 9.71 -10.04 -1.49
C LYS A 102 8.40 -10.83 -1.54
N ASN A 103 7.86 -10.97 -2.76
CA ASN A 103 6.56 -11.62 -3.04
C ASN A 103 5.43 -11.11 -2.13
N PRO A 104 5.26 -9.77 -1.99
CA PRO A 104 4.19 -9.22 -1.18
C PRO A 104 2.83 -9.54 -1.80
N SER A 105 1.87 -9.92 -0.93
CA SER A 105 0.48 -10.12 -1.30
C SER A 105 -0.43 -9.56 -0.21
N PHE A 106 -1.32 -8.66 -0.60
CA PHE A 106 -2.23 -7.98 0.30
C PHE A 106 -3.66 -8.02 -0.24
N ARG A 107 -4.63 -8.17 0.65
CA ARG A 107 -6.03 -7.94 0.36
C ARG A 107 -6.42 -6.54 0.79
N ILE A 108 -7.03 -5.82 -0.12
CA ILE A 108 -7.48 -4.45 0.08
C ILE A 108 -9.00 -4.45 0.20
N TYR A 109 -9.48 -3.79 1.25
CA TYR A 109 -10.88 -3.49 1.48
C TYR A 109 -11.07 -1.99 1.24
N PHE A 110 -11.92 -1.63 0.28
CA PHE A 110 -12.12 -0.24 -0.10
C PHE A 110 -13.60 0.13 -0.12
N SER A 111 -13.93 1.23 0.53
CA SER A 111 -15.25 1.85 0.47
C SER A 111 -15.12 3.36 0.35
N HIS A 112 -16.06 4.00 -0.32
CA HIS A 112 -16.04 5.45 -0.55
C HIS A 112 -17.43 6.06 -0.40
N SER A 113 -17.49 7.31 0.10
CA SER A 113 -18.74 8.06 0.27
C SER A 113 -19.34 8.50 -1.07
N ASP A 114 -18.48 8.89 -2.04
CA ASP A 114 -18.91 9.23 -3.40
C ASP A 114 -19.18 7.94 -4.19
N ILE A 115 -20.45 7.72 -4.50
CA ILE A 115 -20.91 6.52 -5.24
C ILE A 115 -20.39 6.49 -6.67
N ASN A 116 -20.14 7.63 -7.32
CA ASN A 116 -19.64 7.68 -8.69
C ASN A 116 -18.19 7.20 -8.73
N LEU A 117 -17.35 7.68 -7.80
CA LEU A 117 -15.98 7.23 -7.67
C LEU A 117 -15.93 5.75 -7.28
N TYR A 118 -16.74 5.33 -6.33
CA TYR A 118 -16.86 3.93 -5.93
C TYR A 118 -17.18 3.01 -7.12
N ASN A 119 -18.21 3.37 -7.90
CA ASN A 119 -18.60 2.58 -9.07
C ASN A 119 -17.55 2.60 -10.19
N LYS A 120 -16.83 3.72 -10.36
CA LYS A 120 -15.69 3.79 -11.30
C LYS A 120 -14.59 2.81 -10.90
N VAL A 121 -14.19 2.78 -9.62
CA VAL A 121 -13.21 1.82 -9.11
C VAL A 121 -13.70 0.39 -9.31
N LYS A 122 -14.96 0.10 -8.97
CA LYS A 122 -15.57 -1.22 -9.16
C LYS A 122 -15.48 -1.68 -10.60
N THR A 123 -15.89 -0.85 -11.56
CA THR A 123 -15.85 -1.18 -12.98
C THR A 123 -14.45 -1.51 -13.46
N PHE A 124 -13.44 -0.70 -13.07
CA PHE A 124 -12.04 -0.95 -13.45
C PHE A 124 -11.52 -2.26 -12.87
N LEU A 125 -11.86 -2.58 -11.62
CA LEU A 125 -11.49 -3.84 -10.97
C LEU A 125 -12.16 -5.06 -11.66
N GLU A 126 -13.46 -4.99 -11.92
CA GLU A 126 -14.24 -6.07 -12.56
C GLU A 126 -13.76 -6.34 -13.99
N GLU A 127 -13.39 -5.30 -14.73
CA GLU A 127 -12.91 -5.41 -16.11
C GLU A 127 -11.40 -5.73 -16.20
N GLY A 128 -10.69 -5.81 -15.07
CA GLY A 128 -9.23 -6.02 -15.04
C GLY A 128 -8.46 -4.91 -15.74
N LYS A 129 -8.98 -3.67 -15.73
CA LYS A 129 -8.39 -2.51 -16.39
C LYS A 129 -7.67 -1.59 -15.42
N ASN A 130 -6.64 -0.94 -15.91
CA ASN A 130 -5.95 0.14 -15.20
C ASN A 130 -5.60 1.27 -16.18
N TYR A 131 -5.63 2.49 -15.69
CA TYR A 131 -5.29 3.66 -16.50
C TYR A 131 -3.79 3.91 -16.58
N TYR A 132 -3.11 3.90 -15.43
CA TYR A 132 -1.65 4.00 -15.34
C TYR A 132 -1.04 2.65 -14.93
N THR A 133 0.24 2.45 -15.26
CA THR A 133 0.99 1.30 -14.75
C THR A 133 0.99 1.29 -13.23
N LEU A 134 0.59 0.18 -12.65
CA LEU A 134 0.46 0.02 -11.20
C LEU A 134 1.78 -0.46 -10.61
N SER A 135 2.28 0.24 -9.58
CA SER A 135 3.55 -0.10 -8.92
C SER A 135 3.45 -0.10 -7.39
N MET A 136 4.18 -1.00 -6.74
CA MET A 136 4.31 -1.10 -5.28
C MET A 136 5.42 -0.18 -4.76
N GLY A 137 5.21 1.14 -4.89
CA GLY A 137 6.09 2.19 -4.39
C GLY A 137 7.12 2.67 -5.39
N LEU A 138 8.05 1.85 -5.84
CA LEU A 138 8.95 2.19 -6.93
C LEU A 138 8.38 1.74 -8.28
N SER A 139 8.63 2.51 -9.33
CA SER A 139 8.04 2.32 -10.67
C SER A 139 8.38 0.97 -11.31
N GLU A 140 9.51 0.39 -10.95
CA GLU A 140 9.95 -0.93 -11.42
C GLU A 140 9.25 -2.11 -10.72
N PHE A 141 8.58 -1.87 -9.59
CA PHE A 141 7.87 -2.92 -8.85
C PHE A 141 6.41 -2.99 -9.26
N ILE A 142 6.18 -3.45 -10.47
CA ILE A 142 4.85 -3.62 -11.04
C ILE A 142 4.09 -4.69 -10.23
N TYR A 143 2.80 -4.46 -10.01
CA TYR A 143 1.91 -5.41 -9.37
C TYR A 143 0.69 -5.73 -10.22
N GLU A 144 0.13 -6.90 -9.98
CA GLU A 144 -1.15 -7.34 -10.51
C GLU A 144 -2.22 -7.22 -9.44
N PHE A 145 -3.47 -7.07 -9.87
CA PHE A 145 -4.61 -7.08 -8.97
C PHE A 145 -5.66 -8.10 -9.43
N ASP A 146 -6.34 -8.71 -8.47
CA ASP A 146 -7.44 -9.64 -8.69
C ASP A 146 -8.68 -9.13 -7.94
N TYR A 147 -9.76 -8.81 -8.66
CA TYR A 147 -11.04 -8.48 -8.03
C TYR A 147 -11.67 -9.72 -7.41
N ILE A 148 -12.05 -9.63 -6.14
CA ILE A 148 -12.60 -10.77 -5.40
C ILE A 148 -14.13 -10.66 -5.32
N SER A 149 -14.64 -9.55 -4.73
CA SER A 149 -16.07 -9.39 -4.49
C SER A 149 -16.44 -7.98 -4.03
N GLU A 150 -17.72 -7.71 -4.04
CA GLU A 150 -18.33 -6.61 -3.26
C GLU A 150 -19.05 -7.20 -2.05
N ILE A 151 -18.80 -6.67 -0.89
CA ILE A 151 -19.41 -7.13 0.37
C ILE A 151 -20.12 -5.99 1.09
N ASP A 152 -21.08 -6.33 1.94
CA ASP A 152 -21.71 -5.38 2.85
C ASP A 152 -21.04 -5.45 4.22
N LEU A 153 -20.37 -4.37 4.63
CA LEU A 153 -19.78 -4.24 5.96
C LEU A 153 -20.87 -3.99 7.01
N LYS A 154 -20.79 -4.74 8.10
CA LYS A 154 -21.58 -4.52 9.30
C LYS A 154 -20.68 -3.92 10.39
N GLU A 155 -21.21 -2.99 11.15
CA GLU A 155 -20.55 -2.49 12.34
C GLU A 155 -20.73 -3.53 13.46
N ILE A 156 -19.61 -3.92 14.08
CA ILE A 156 -19.58 -4.92 15.16
C ILE A 156 -19.11 -4.21 16.43
N ASN A 157 -19.79 -4.50 17.55
CA ASN A 157 -19.36 -4.01 18.86
C ASN A 157 -18.09 -4.74 19.32
N ASN A 158 -17.18 -4.03 20.00
CA ASN A 158 -15.87 -4.51 20.44
C ASN A 158 -15.86 -5.81 21.30
N SER A 159 -17.02 -6.27 21.76
CA SER A 159 -17.17 -7.49 22.56
C SER A 159 -17.52 -8.75 21.75
N GLU A 160 -17.67 -8.63 20.42
CA GLU A 160 -18.24 -9.72 19.59
C GLU A 160 -17.22 -10.43 18.72
N PHE A 161 -15.91 -10.08 18.78
CA PHE A 161 -14.89 -10.75 17.96
C PHE A 161 -13.65 -11.08 18.79
N ASP A 162 -13.14 -12.29 18.54
CA ASP A 162 -11.93 -12.81 19.16
C ASP A 162 -10.69 -12.62 18.28
N TYR A 163 -10.86 -12.22 17.02
CA TYR A 163 -9.79 -12.22 16.02
C TYR A 163 -9.91 -11.08 15.01
N ILE A 164 -8.76 -10.49 14.61
CA ILE A 164 -8.68 -9.40 13.62
C ILE A 164 -7.61 -9.75 12.58
N ASP A 165 -8.02 -9.88 11.31
CA ASP A 165 -7.16 -10.22 10.18
C ASP A 165 -6.59 -8.99 9.44
N THR A 166 -6.52 -7.84 10.05
CA THR A 166 -6.11 -6.60 9.39
C THR A 166 -5.10 -5.82 10.22
N ALA A 167 -4.46 -4.85 9.56
CA ALA A 167 -3.68 -3.85 10.26
C ALA A 167 -4.60 -2.95 11.07
N ILE A 168 -4.28 -2.74 12.34
CA ILE A 168 -5.05 -1.92 13.27
C ILE A 168 -4.23 -0.77 13.83
N ASN A 169 -4.89 0.33 14.17
CA ASN A 169 -4.27 1.39 14.94
C ASN A 169 -4.06 0.92 16.38
N PHE A 170 -2.78 0.91 16.81
CA PHE A 170 -2.47 0.62 18.19
C PHE A 170 -2.93 1.79 19.09
N ASN A 171 -3.77 1.49 20.08
CA ASN A 171 -4.16 2.41 21.14
C ASN A 171 -3.97 1.77 22.52
N GLU A 172 -3.98 2.58 23.57
CA GLU A 172 -3.72 2.12 24.95
C GLU A 172 -4.74 1.10 25.49
N ASN A 173 -5.90 1.01 24.86
CA ASN A 173 -6.98 0.08 25.25
C ASN A 173 -6.84 -1.30 24.59
N LEU A 174 -5.89 -1.47 23.68
CA LEU A 174 -5.67 -2.69 22.92
C LEU A 174 -4.69 -3.59 23.66
N LYS A 175 -5.17 -4.73 24.13
CA LYS A 175 -4.32 -5.79 24.67
C LYS A 175 -3.95 -6.73 23.52
N ILE A 176 -2.65 -6.90 23.30
CA ILE A 176 -2.14 -7.87 22.32
C ILE A 176 -1.76 -9.12 23.10
N ASP A 177 -2.36 -10.24 22.72
CA ASP A 177 -1.94 -11.57 23.17
C ASP A 177 -0.85 -12.05 22.22
N PHE A 178 0.39 -12.15 22.73
CA PHE A 178 1.55 -12.54 21.92
C PHE A 178 1.69 -14.05 21.91
N GLU A 179 1.46 -14.67 20.78
CA GLU A 179 1.71 -16.08 20.55
C GLU A 179 3.18 -16.31 20.14
N SER A 180 3.82 -17.35 20.69
CA SER A 180 5.26 -17.60 20.52
C SER A 180 5.71 -17.95 19.09
N GLU A 181 4.77 -18.32 18.21
CA GLU A 181 5.05 -18.73 16.84
C GLU A 181 4.68 -17.67 15.78
N LYS A 182 4.18 -16.49 16.22
CA LYS A 182 3.76 -15.41 15.31
C LYS A 182 4.73 -14.24 15.33
N GLU A 183 4.97 -13.65 14.17
CA GLU A 183 5.73 -12.41 14.02
C GLU A 183 4.79 -11.21 14.10
N TYR A 184 5.20 -10.22 14.89
CA TYR A 184 4.44 -8.99 15.09
C TYR A 184 5.25 -7.79 14.59
N PHE A 185 4.63 -6.97 13.74
CA PHE A 185 5.25 -5.75 13.22
C PHE A 185 4.53 -4.51 13.77
N LYS A 186 5.30 -3.59 14.32
CA LYS A 186 4.80 -2.27 14.72
C LYS A 186 5.50 -1.21 13.89
N ASP A 187 4.74 -0.49 13.11
CA ASP A 187 5.24 0.59 12.26
C ASP A 187 4.49 1.91 12.55
N THR A 188 5.20 3.05 12.54
CA THR A 188 4.58 4.38 12.60
C THR A 188 4.40 4.88 11.17
N MET A 189 3.17 4.88 10.70
CA MET A 189 2.81 5.26 9.34
C MET A 189 2.25 6.68 9.29
N PRO A 190 2.43 7.41 8.17
CA PRO A 190 1.75 8.67 7.95
C PRO A 190 0.23 8.44 7.85
N ASN A 191 -0.50 9.33 8.49
CA ASN A 191 -1.98 9.33 8.50
C ASN A 191 -2.55 10.01 7.25
#